data_deb4580839450b9b398b8859d76a33d3
#
_entry.id   deb4580839450b9b398b8859d76a33d3
#
_cell.length_a   1.000
_cell.length_b   1.000
_cell.length_c   1.000
_cell.angle_alpha   90.00
_cell.angle_beta   90.00
_cell.angle_gamma   90.00
#
_symmetry.space_group_name_H-M   'P 1'
#
loop_
_entity.id
_entity.type
_entity.pdbx_description
1 polymer ?
#
loop_
_entity_poly.entity_id
_entity_poly.type
_entity_poly.pdbx_seq_one_letter_code
_entity_poly.pdbx_strand_id
1 'polypeptide(L)'
;MKADTVQKMLTVIEDCMGDQPAYCHSGCPMHTDAKAYVNLIGEGKYKEAIKLIREQLFLPRTLGRVCAHPCEDQCKRNELGNPISIAALKRFVGDNYDDESDWDLSCEPDRSERVAIVGSGPAGAQAALDLRRKGYQVTVFEKLPVVGGMLYVGIPSYRLPRNVINDEYALLQKMGVHFEMGVEIGKDIAFQEILDQYDSVVLAIGAHKSFKLPLPGNDLPGVVLATDFLREVSLTGAYEGFGKKVTVIGGGNVALDAARTAARLGAAEVHLVCLERDINEMAAHNWEVEEALEEQVQLHGGSGTVGFEGKERVERIRLKKCIQVFDAKGRFNPIYDEQQLSEFETDMVIFAVGQGVESEFAAPLEVSRGGHFVVDDKTLQTSVRKVFATGDATGKSVIAVEAMAEGRIAAESVHRFLNRLDLRANRDKERAYKTQLETEIPASDTNPERKETNKLDPAFRVKSFVEVDLGFSEDQAREEASRCLVCECRLCVKECLMLQEYANCPKSLFKSALEAGSLEAIIPYSCTLCSTCTLVCPKDLELKSVFMGMRKEMVLANKGASPMKGHKAINMHQLLGFSKFFTTVKPAKAQVAKSSKSETLSNQEANIQTQSNKGVQ
;
A
#
# COMPACT_ATOMS: atom_id res chain seq x y z
N MET A 1 -33.25 17.22 15.74
CA MET A 1 -32.41 16.85 16.92
C MET A 1 -31.93 18.10 17.63
N LYS A 2 -31.76 18.07 18.96
CA LYS A 2 -31.21 19.20 19.74
C LYS A 2 -29.71 19.32 19.54
N ALA A 3 -29.17 20.54 19.67
CA ALA A 3 -27.75 20.82 19.47
C ALA A 3 -26.83 19.95 20.36
N ASP A 4 -27.18 19.67 21.62
CA ASP A 4 -26.40 18.82 22.53
C ASP A 4 -26.28 17.35 22.04
N THR A 5 -27.37 16.77 21.55
CA THR A 5 -27.36 15.40 20.99
C THR A 5 -26.55 15.35 19.69
N VAL A 6 -26.70 16.36 18.83
CA VAL A 6 -25.93 16.49 17.58
C VAL A 6 -24.42 16.62 17.89
N GLN A 7 -24.05 17.45 18.88
CA GLN A 7 -22.63 17.62 19.24
C GLN A 7 -22.01 16.30 19.73
N LYS A 8 -22.73 15.54 20.55
CA LYS A 8 -22.28 14.21 21.01
C LYS A 8 -22.13 13.21 19.86
N MET A 9 -23.04 13.26 18.87
CA MET A 9 -22.94 12.44 17.67
C MET A 9 -21.71 12.82 16.83
N LEU A 10 -21.44 14.12 16.69
CA LEU A 10 -20.25 14.60 15.94
C LEU A 10 -18.96 14.13 16.62
N THR A 11 -18.86 14.21 17.96
CA THR A 11 -17.71 13.64 18.69
C THR A 11 -17.52 12.15 18.38
N VAL A 12 -18.60 11.35 18.37
CA VAL A 12 -18.49 9.93 18.01
C VAL A 12 -18.07 9.76 16.56
N ILE A 13 -18.57 10.60 15.65
CA ILE A 13 -18.21 10.52 14.21
C ILE A 13 -16.73 10.87 14.01
N GLU A 14 -16.19 11.82 14.74
CA GLU A 14 -14.79 12.24 14.63
C GLU A 14 -13.83 11.19 15.19
N ASP A 15 -14.09 10.70 16.41
CA ASP A 15 -13.12 9.89 17.17
C ASP A 15 -13.27 8.38 16.98
N CYS A 16 -14.43 7.89 16.45
CA CYS A 16 -14.65 6.47 16.25
C CYS A 16 -13.79 5.91 15.12
N MET A 17 -13.04 4.85 15.42
CA MET A 17 -12.16 4.15 14.48
C MET A 17 -12.86 3.06 13.65
N GLY A 18 -14.19 2.92 13.78
CA GLY A 18 -14.92 1.80 13.17
C GLY A 18 -14.91 1.75 11.63
N ASP A 19 -14.64 2.88 10.98
CA ASP A 19 -14.50 3.00 9.52
C ASP A 19 -13.03 3.13 9.06
N GLN A 20 -12.07 3.05 10.00
CA GLN A 20 -10.67 3.13 9.63
C GLN A 20 -10.21 1.86 8.92
N PRO A 21 -9.48 1.98 7.81
CA PRO A 21 -8.97 0.82 7.10
C PRO A 21 -7.89 0.10 7.92
N ALA A 22 -7.72 -1.19 7.65
CA ALA A 22 -6.61 -1.97 8.18
C ALA A 22 -5.26 -1.38 7.77
N TYR A 23 -4.22 -1.63 8.55
CA TYR A 23 -2.86 -1.15 8.30
C TYR A 23 -2.34 -1.52 6.91
N CYS A 24 -2.56 -2.77 6.48
CA CYS A 24 -2.16 -3.25 5.16
C CYS A 24 -2.92 -2.59 4.01
N HIS A 25 -4.17 -2.16 4.21
CA HIS A 25 -4.94 -1.43 3.22
C HIS A 25 -4.41 0.00 3.05
N SER A 26 -4.25 0.75 4.15
CA SER A 26 -3.74 2.12 4.10
C SER A 26 -2.27 2.21 3.73
N GLY A 27 -1.48 1.17 4.02
CA GLY A 27 -0.07 1.05 3.63
C GLY A 27 0.13 0.65 2.17
N CYS A 28 -0.91 0.17 1.48
CA CYS A 28 -0.84 -0.13 0.05
C CYS A 28 -1.08 1.14 -0.77
N PRO A 29 -0.16 1.55 -1.67
CA PRO A 29 -0.38 2.72 -2.53
C PRO A 29 -1.63 2.59 -3.42
N MET A 30 -2.01 1.36 -3.79
CA MET A 30 -3.21 1.06 -4.58
C MET A 30 -4.47 0.83 -3.73
N HIS A 31 -4.36 0.89 -2.40
CA HIS A 31 -5.46 0.64 -1.44
C HIS A 31 -6.22 -0.66 -1.69
N THR A 32 -5.51 -1.73 -2.02
CA THR A 32 -6.12 -3.06 -2.09
C THR A 32 -6.58 -3.51 -0.71
N ASP A 33 -7.76 -4.10 -0.60
CA ASP A 33 -8.23 -4.63 0.69
C ASP A 33 -7.55 -5.97 1.03
N ALA A 34 -6.26 -5.86 1.42
CA ALA A 34 -5.44 -7.02 1.74
C ALA A 34 -6.04 -7.84 2.90
N LYS A 35 -6.62 -7.20 3.90
CA LYS A 35 -7.30 -7.89 5.00
C LYS A 35 -8.43 -8.77 4.46
N ALA A 36 -9.27 -8.25 3.60
CA ALA A 36 -10.44 -8.98 3.11
C ALA A 36 -10.03 -10.16 2.21
N TYR A 37 -9.14 -9.97 1.22
CA TYR A 37 -8.77 -11.09 0.36
C TYR A 37 -7.92 -12.14 1.09
N VAL A 38 -7.09 -11.77 2.06
CA VAL A 38 -6.37 -12.74 2.90
C VAL A 38 -7.36 -13.61 3.69
N ASN A 39 -8.40 -13.02 4.27
CA ASN A 39 -9.44 -13.80 4.97
C ASN A 39 -10.20 -14.72 4.02
N LEU A 40 -10.58 -14.25 2.83
CA LEU A 40 -11.22 -15.07 1.81
C LEU A 40 -10.35 -16.28 1.42
N ILE A 41 -9.03 -16.09 1.31
CA ILE A 41 -8.08 -17.20 1.05
C ILE A 41 -8.10 -18.21 2.21
N GLY A 42 -8.06 -17.73 3.46
CA GLY A 42 -8.17 -18.59 4.64
C GLY A 42 -9.47 -19.40 4.69
N GLU A 43 -10.57 -18.85 4.19
CA GLU A 43 -11.87 -19.52 4.06
C GLU A 43 -11.97 -20.45 2.83
N GLY A 44 -10.96 -20.49 1.96
CA GLY A 44 -11.00 -21.25 0.71
C GLY A 44 -11.83 -20.63 -0.40
N LYS A 45 -12.18 -19.35 -0.29
CA LYS A 45 -12.95 -18.56 -1.27
C LYS A 45 -12.03 -17.83 -2.25
N TYR A 46 -11.29 -18.60 -3.03
CA TYR A 46 -10.18 -18.09 -3.87
C TYR A 46 -10.66 -17.21 -5.03
N LYS A 47 -11.79 -17.56 -5.68
CA LYS A 47 -12.36 -16.76 -6.77
C LYS A 47 -12.86 -15.40 -6.28
N GLU A 48 -13.47 -15.34 -5.12
CA GLU A 48 -13.88 -14.08 -4.51
C GLU A 48 -12.67 -13.24 -4.10
N ALA A 49 -11.60 -13.87 -3.63
CA ALA A 49 -10.37 -13.18 -3.26
C ALA A 49 -9.72 -12.50 -4.48
N ILE A 50 -9.56 -13.21 -5.61
CA ILE A 50 -8.95 -12.62 -6.81
C ILE A 50 -9.84 -11.55 -7.43
N LYS A 51 -11.17 -11.72 -7.41
CA LYS A 51 -12.11 -10.71 -7.88
C LYS A 51 -11.97 -9.41 -7.07
N LEU A 52 -11.89 -9.50 -5.75
CA LEU A 52 -11.69 -8.36 -4.87
C LEU A 52 -10.35 -7.65 -5.14
N ILE A 53 -9.28 -8.41 -5.38
CA ILE A 53 -7.97 -7.84 -5.74
C ILE A 53 -8.07 -7.05 -7.05
N ARG A 54 -8.74 -7.60 -8.06
CA ARG A 54 -8.86 -6.98 -9.39
C ARG A 54 -9.71 -5.72 -9.41
N GLU A 55 -10.56 -5.47 -8.43
CA GLU A 55 -11.27 -4.19 -8.29
C GLU A 55 -10.30 -3.00 -8.20
N GLN A 56 -9.13 -3.20 -7.57
CA GLN A 56 -8.15 -2.15 -7.34
C GLN A 56 -6.85 -2.34 -8.12
N LEU A 57 -6.52 -3.55 -8.54
CA LEU A 57 -5.21 -3.91 -9.06
C LEU A 57 -5.34 -4.81 -10.29
N PHE A 58 -4.94 -4.32 -11.48
CA PHE A 58 -5.04 -5.11 -12.70
C PHE A 58 -3.84 -6.05 -12.95
N LEU A 59 -2.75 -5.89 -12.19
CA LEU A 59 -1.55 -6.73 -12.26
C LEU A 59 -1.34 -7.60 -11.00
N PRO A 60 -2.30 -8.43 -10.56
CA PRO A 60 -2.16 -9.22 -9.33
C PRO A 60 -1.04 -10.25 -9.41
N ARG A 61 -0.86 -10.92 -10.55
CA ARG A 61 0.17 -11.96 -10.78
C ARG A 61 1.56 -11.34 -10.86
N THR A 62 1.72 -10.25 -11.61
CA THR A 62 2.96 -9.49 -11.72
C THR A 62 3.38 -8.93 -10.36
N LEU A 63 2.51 -8.19 -9.68
CA LEU A 63 2.84 -7.62 -8.37
C LEU A 63 2.87 -8.66 -7.23
N GLY A 64 2.34 -9.84 -7.45
CA GLY A 64 2.55 -10.98 -6.55
C GLY A 64 4.00 -11.44 -6.51
N ARG A 65 4.76 -11.19 -7.60
CA ARG A 65 6.16 -11.58 -7.78
C ARG A 65 7.17 -10.47 -7.46
N VAL A 66 6.85 -9.22 -7.83
CA VAL A 66 7.85 -8.14 -7.84
C VAL A 66 7.48 -6.91 -7.00
N CYS A 67 6.39 -6.97 -6.26
CA CYS A 67 6.04 -5.89 -5.33
C CYS A 67 7.02 -5.88 -4.14
N ALA A 68 7.50 -4.70 -3.75
CA ALA A 68 8.26 -4.51 -2.52
C ALA A 68 7.40 -4.58 -1.23
N HIS A 69 6.13 -4.93 -1.35
CA HIS A 69 5.09 -5.20 -0.33
C HIS A 69 5.02 -4.21 0.86
N PRO A 70 4.85 -2.89 0.65
CA PRO A 70 4.72 -1.92 1.74
C PRO A 70 3.52 -2.23 2.68
N CYS A 71 2.55 -3.01 2.21
CA CYS A 71 1.45 -3.51 3.04
C CYS A 71 1.92 -4.52 4.11
N GLU A 72 2.98 -5.29 3.85
CA GLU A 72 3.60 -6.21 4.82
C GLU A 72 4.39 -5.42 5.86
N ASP A 73 5.10 -4.35 5.45
CA ASP A 73 5.81 -3.46 6.38
C ASP A 73 4.87 -2.78 7.37
N GLN A 74 3.63 -2.48 6.94
CA GLN A 74 2.59 -1.90 7.79
C GLN A 74 1.74 -2.97 8.52
N CYS A 75 1.98 -4.26 8.28
CA CYS A 75 1.21 -5.32 8.93
C CYS A 75 1.39 -5.27 10.45
N LYS A 76 0.29 -5.35 11.21
CA LYS A 76 0.33 -5.34 12.68
C LYS A 76 1.21 -6.45 13.26
N ARG A 77 1.28 -7.63 12.59
CA ARG A 77 2.19 -8.72 12.98
C ARG A 77 3.67 -8.37 12.84
N ASN A 78 4.01 -7.29 12.14
CA ASN A 78 5.40 -6.85 12.06
C ASN A 78 5.96 -6.42 13.44
N GLU A 79 5.11 -6.04 14.39
CA GLU A 79 5.49 -5.82 15.80
C GLU A 79 6.03 -7.09 16.48
N LEU A 80 5.71 -8.27 15.93
CA LEU A 80 6.25 -9.57 16.35
C LEU A 80 7.38 -10.07 15.44
N GLY A 81 7.85 -9.24 14.50
CA GLY A 81 8.86 -9.63 13.50
C GLY A 81 8.36 -10.63 12.45
N ASN A 82 7.03 -10.80 12.29
CA ASN A 82 6.45 -11.93 11.56
C ASN A 82 5.18 -11.53 10.76
N PRO A 83 5.28 -10.57 9.81
CA PRO A 83 4.16 -10.07 9.01
C PRO A 83 3.55 -11.17 8.14
N ILE A 84 2.31 -10.97 7.68
CA ILE A 84 1.65 -11.88 6.72
C ILE A 84 2.33 -11.76 5.35
N SER A 85 2.55 -12.88 4.66
CA SER A 85 3.07 -12.94 3.28
C SER A 85 2.01 -12.53 2.25
N ILE A 86 1.59 -11.27 2.29
CA ILE A 86 0.45 -10.73 1.53
C ILE A 86 0.70 -10.83 0.01
N ALA A 87 1.93 -10.54 -0.43
CA ALA A 87 2.29 -10.61 -1.84
C ALA A 87 2.22 -12.05 -2.38
N ALA A 88 2.72 -13.03 -1.61
CA ALA A 88 2.67 -14.44 -1.98
C ALA A 88 1.24 -14.99 -2.01
N LEU A 89 0.38 -14.57 -1.06
CA LEU A 89 -1.05 -14.93 -1.06
C LEU A 89 -1.79 -14.35 -2.28
N LYS A 90 -1.51 -13.10 -2.62
CA LYS A 90 -2.04 -12.46 -3.84
C LYS A 90 -1.61 -13.21 -5.10
N ARG A 91 -0.32 -13.59 -5.19
CA ARG A 91 0.22 -14.39 -6.27
C ARG A 91 -0.50 -15.74 -6.38
N PHE A 92 -0.68 -16.44 -5.25
CA PHE A 92 -1.32 -17.74 -5.21
C PHE A 92 -2.71 -17.71 -5.87
N VAL A 93 -3.57 -16.77 -5.51
CA VAL A 93 -4.90 -16.68 -6.12
C VAL A 93 -4.84 -16.16 -7.56
N GLY A 94 -3.90 -15.28 -7.88
CA GLY A 94 -3.70 -14.79 -9.24
C GLY A 94 -3.23 -15.87 -10.20
N ASP A 95 -2.32 -16.75 -9.78
CA ASP A 95 -1.80 -17.83 -10.63
C ASP A 95 -2.79 -18.98 -10.85
N ASN A 96 -3.66 -19.26 -9.85
CA ASN A 96 -4.47 -20.48 -9.85
C ASN A 96 -5.97 -20.25 -10.08
N TYR A 97 -6.49 -19.06 -9.84
CA TYR A 97 -7.94 -18.80 -9.82
C TYR A 97 -8.37 -17.56 -10.61
N ASP A 98 -7.45 -16.89 -11.30
CA ASP A 98 -7.71 -15.70 -12.11
C ASP A 98 -8.09 -16.09 -13.54
N ASP A 99 -9.37 -16.26 -13.78
CA ASP A 99 -9.92 -16.61 -15.09
C ASP A 99 -10.28 -15.32 -15.86
N GLU A 100 -9.81 -15.22 -17.10
CA GLU A 100 -10.10 -14.08 -17.98
C GLU A 100 -11.60 -13.84 -18.20
N SER A 101 -12.41 -14.89 -18.14
CA SER A 101 -13.87 -14.79 -18.29
C SER A 101 -14.56 -14.08 -17.12
N ASP A 102 -13.88 -13.99 -15.96
CA ASP A 102 -14.37 -13.34 -14.76
C ASP A 102 -13.90 -11.86 -14.68
N TRP A 103 -13.12 -11.38 -15.66
CA TRP A 103 -12.60 -10.01 -15.64
C TRP A 103 -13.68 -8.98 -15.93
N ASP A 104 -13.70 -7.89 -15.14
CA ASP A 104 -14.58 -6.76 -15.38
C ASP A 104 -14.01 -5.88 -16.50
N LEU A 105 -14.64 -5.97 -17.67
CA LEU A 105 -14.32 -5.16 -18.86
C LEU A 105 -15.25 -3.94 -19.00
N SER A 106 -16.05 -3.62 -18.00
CA SER A 106 -17.02 -2.52 -18.07
C SER A 106 -16.33 -1.16 -18.20
N CYS A 107 -16.89 -0.33 -19.05
CA CYS A 107 -16.47 1.06 -19.26
C CYS A 107 -17.69 1.97 -19.23
N GLU A 108 -17.51 3.22 -18.82
CA GLU A 108 -18.49 4.26 -19.10
C GLU A 108 -18.69 4.44 -20.62
N PRO A 109 -19.80 5.02 -21.07
CA PRO A 109 -20.03 5.32 -22.48
C PRO A 109 -18.86 6.06 -23.11
N ASP A 110 -18.55 5.71 -24.37
CA ASP A 110 -17.41 6.30 -25.09
C ASP A 110 -17.53 7.82 -25.18
N ARG A 111 -16.46 8.50 -24.86
CA ARG A 111 -16.27 9.94 -24.95
C ARG A 111 -15.54 10.30 -26.24
N SER A 112 -15.66 11.56 -26.64
CA SER A 112 -14.98 12.09 -27.83
C SER A 112 -13.50 12.43 -27.58
N GLU A 113 -13.15 12.70 -26.32
CA GLU A 113 -11.83 13.17 -25.95
C GLU A 113 -10.79 12.05 -26.06
N ARG A 114 -9.66 12.39 -26.66
CA ARG A 114 -8.53 11.51 -26.95
C ARG A 114 -7.39 11.78 -25.98
N VAL A 115 -6.90 10.74 -25.35
CA VAL A 115 -5.76 10.83 -24.42
C VAL A 115 -4.60 10.00 -24.94
N ALA A 116 -3.42 10.65 -25.09
CA ALA A 116 -2.18 9.97 -25.38
C ALA A 116 -1.45 9.60 -24.08
N ILE A 117 -0.90 8.40 -24.02
CA ILE A 117 -0.02 7.95 -22.96
C ILE A 117 1.31 7.56 -23.61
N VAL A 118 2.41 8.13 -23.14
CA VAL A 118 3.75 7.83 -23.63
C VAL A 118 4.45 6.91 -22.64
N GLY A 119 4.61 5.65 -23.03
CA GLY A 119 5.17 4.58 -22.22
C GLY A 119 4.13 3.60 -21.67
N SER A 120 4.36 2.31 -21.89
CA SER A 120 3.50 1.21 -21.45
C SER A 120 3.94 0.57 -20.11
N GLY A 121 4.84 1.20 -19.36
CA GLY A 121 5.22 0.75 -18.02
C GLY A 121 4.04 0.74 -17.03
N PRO A 122 4.22 0.28 -15.78
CA PRO A 122 3.11 0.11 -14.83
C PRO A 122 2.31 1.39 -14.57
N ALA A 123 2.94 2.56 -14.58
CA ALA A 123 2.26 3.84 -14.42
C ALA A 123 1.36 4.17 -15.63
N GLY A 124 1.89 4.03 -16.86
CA GLY A 124 1.13 4.30 -18.08
C GLY A 124 -0.01 3.31 -18.27
N ALA A 125 0.20 2.04 -17.97
CA ALA A 125 -0.82 1.01 -18.08
C ALA A 125 -1.97 1.22 -17.06
N GLN A 126 -1.66 1.63 -15.83
CA GLN A 126 -2.70 1.97 -14.85
C GLN A 126 -3.48 3.22 -15.27
N ALA A 127 -2.79 4.24 -15.78
CA ALA A 127 -3.46 5.43 -16.31
C ALA A 127 -4.37 5.08 -17.50
N ALA A 128 -3.92 4.19 -18.40
CA ALA A 128 -4.72 3.71 -19.52
C ALA A 128 -5.99 3.00 -19.06
N LEU A 129 -5.87 2.11 -18.08
CA LEU A 129 -7.00 1.39 -17.50
C LEU A 129 -8.05 2.36 -16.93
N ASP A 130 -7.63 3.26 -16.05
CA ASP A 130 -8.55 4.14 -15.33
C ASP A 130 -9.22 5.16 -16.27
N LEU A 131 -8.50 5.65 -17.28
CA LEU A 131 -9.08 6.52 -18.31
C LEU A 131 -10.03 5.76 -19.23
N ARG A 132 -9.69 4.53 -19.64
CA ARG A 132 -10.58 3.73 -20.49
C ARG A 132 -11.86 3.36 -19.75
N ARG A 133 -11.78 3.01 -18.48
CA ARG A 133 -12.98 2.79 -17.63
C ARG A 133 -13.92 4.00 -17.61
N LYS A 134 -13.36 5.21 -17.65
CA LYS A 134 -14.12 6.49 -17.73
C LYS A 134 -14.57 6.85 -19.16
N GLY A 135 -14.45 5.95 -20.12
CA GLY A 135 -14.93 6.09 -21.51
C GLY A 135 -14.00 6.86 -22.44
N TYR A 136 -12.83 7.31 -22.03
CA TYR A 136 -11.90 8.03 -22.91
C TYR A 136 -11.30 7.14 -23.99
N GLN A 137 -10.99 7.74 -25.16
CA GLN A 137 -10.24 7.10 -26.23
C GLN A 137 -8.74 7.17 -25.88
N VAL A 138 -8.15 6.03 -25.54
CA VAL A 138 -6.78 5.96 -25.04
C VAL A 138 -5.87 5.32 -26.07
N THR A 139 -4.77 6.02 -26.43
CA THR A 139 -3.66 5.49 -27.22
C THR A 139 -2.39 5.48 -26.38
N VAL A 140 -1.74 4.33 -26.29
CA VAL A 140 -0.45 4.15 -25.61
C VAL A 140 0.64 4.01 -26.66
N PHE A 141 1.61 4.93 -26.65
CA PHE A 141 2.81 4.89 -27.48
C PHE A 141 3.94 4.22 -26.72
N GLU A 142 4.50 3.16 -27.25
CA GLU A 142 5.59 2.42 -26.62
C GLU A 142 6.76 2.26 -27.58
N LYS A 143 7.96 2.71 -27.17
CA LYS A 143 9.17 2.64 -28.02
C LYS A 143 9.71 1.23 -28.21
N LEU A 144 9.40 0.32 -27.28
CA LEU A 144 9.82 -1.08 -27.33
C LEU A 144 8.81 -1.93 -28.12
N PRO A 145 9.24 -3.09 -28.64
CA PRO A 145 8.32 -4.04 -29.29
C PRO A 145 7.47 -4.84 -28.30
N VAL A 146 7.60 -4.56 -27.01
CA VAL A 146 6.95 -5.26 -25.89
C VAL A 146 6.33 -4.29 -24.90
N VAL A 147 5.24 -4.69 -24.26
CA VAL A 147 4.57 -3.91 -23.19
C VAL A 147 5.26 -4.11 -21.84
N GLY A 148 4.94 -3.25 -20.85
CA GLY A 148 5.36 -3.43 -19.47
C GLY A 148 6.57 -2.62 -19.03
N GLY A 149 7.30 -1.98 -19.98
CA GLY A 149 8.46 -1.16 -19.65
C GLY A 149 9.50 -1.93 -18.82
N MET A 150 9.98 -1.36 -17.70
CA MET A 150 10.98 -2.01 -16.85
C MET A 150 10.51 -3.32 -16.19
N LEU A 151 9.21 -3.58 -16.08
CA LEU A 151 8.72 -4.90 -15.67
C LEU A 151 9.15 -5.99 -16.67
N TYR A 152 9.16 -5.66 -17.97
CA TYR A 152 9.54 -6.60 -19.02
C TYR A 152 11.05 -6.62 -19.27
N VAL A 153 11.67 -5.46 -19.46
CA VAL A 153 13.06 -5.38 -19.94
C VAL A 153 14.09 -5.20 -18.81
N GLY A 154 13.68 -4.78 -17.62
CA GLY A 154 14.55 -4.58 -16.45
C GLY A 154 14.57 -5.76 -15.50
N ILE A 155 13.38 -6.32 -15.20
CA ILE A 155 13.27 -7.46 -14.29
C ILE A 155 13.48 -8.76 -15.07
N PRO A 156 14.44 -9.64 -14.69
CA PRO A 156 14.71 -10.87 -15.41
C PRO A 156 13.54 -11.87 -15.39
N SER A 157 13.45 -12.71 -16.44
CA SER A 157 12.33 -13.65 -16.60
C SER A 157 12.27 -14.74 -15.52
N TYR A 158 13.39 -15.05 -14.88
CA TYR A 158 13.42 -15.99 -13.75
C TYR A 158 12.78 -15.43 -12.46
N ARG A 159 12.53 -14.10 -12.40
CA ARG A 159 11.74 -13.44 -11.34
C ARG A 159 10.32 -13.12 -11.81
N LEU A 160 10.18 -12.70 -13.06
CA LEU A 160 8.89 -12.32 -13.65
C LEU A 160 8.76 -12.89 -15.08
N PRO A 161 8.11 -14.04 -15.25
CA PRO A 161 7.90 -14.66 -16.56
C PRO A 161 7.13 -13.74 -17.51
N ARG A 162 7.56 -13.71 -18.78
CA ARG A 162 7.04 -12.78 -19.79
C ARG A 162 5.56 -13.00 -20.13
N ASN A 163 5.12 -14.27 -20.11
CA ASN A 163 3.72 -14.60 -20.28
C ASN A 163 2.83 -13.98 -19.22
N VAL A 164 3.28 -13.89 -17.97
CA VAL A 164 2.50 -13.26 -16.87
C VAL A 164 2.18 -11.81 -17.20
N ILE A 165 3.18 -11.04 -17.68
CA ILE A 165 2.99 -9.65 -18.08
C ILE A 165 2.03 -9.56 -19.27
N ASN A 166 2.28 -10.36 -20.32
CA ASN A 166 1.48 -10.33 -21.55
C ASN A 166 0.02 -10.66 -21.29
N ASP A 167 -0.25 -11.71 -20.48
CA ASP A 167 -1.62 -12.12 -20.13
C ASP A 167 -2.36 -11.00 -19.39
N GLU A 168 -1.72 -10.37 -18.40
CA GLU A 168 -2.35 -9.29 -17.64
C GLU A 168 -2.56 -8.02 -18.47
N TYR A 169 -1.63 -7.68 -19.38
CA TYR A 169 -1.79 -6.54 -20.29
C TYR A 169 -2.86 -6.76 -21.38
N ALA A 170 -3.21 -8.02 -21.68
CA ALA A 170 -4.31 -8.33 -22.58
C ALA A 170 -5.66 -7.74 -22.13
N LEU A 171 -5.85 -7.53 -20.81
CA LEU A 171 -7.01 -6.82 -20.27
C LEU A 171 -7.21 -5.44 -20.93
N LEU A 172 -6.15 -4.65 -21.03
CA LEU A 172 -6.22 -3.30 -21.60
C LEU A 172 -6.65 -3.32 -23.07
N GLN A 173 -6.10 -4.27 -23.84
CA GLN A 173 -6.47 -4.46 -25.24
C GLN A 173 -7.94 -4.89 -25.39
N LYS A 174 -8.40 -5.82 -24.55
CA LYS A 174 -9.81 -6.25 -24.52
C LYS A 174 -10.77 -5.11 -24.16
N MET A 175 -10.34 -4.17 -23.35
CA MET A 175 -11.11 -2.96 -23.01
C MET A 175 -11.07 -1.90 -24.09
N GLY A 176 -10.29 -2.06 -25.17
CA GLY A 176 -10.19 -1.14 -26.29
C GLY A 176 -9.13 -0.06 -26.14
N VAL A 177 -8.11 -0.26 -25.29
CA VAL A 177 -6.91 0.58 -25.29
C VAL A 177 -6.10 0.27 -26.55
N HIS A 178 -5.75 1.30 -27.32
CA HIS A 178 -4.93 1.16 -28.52
C HIS A 178 -3.45 1.27 -28.17
N PHE A 179 -2.62 0.34 -28.67
CA PHE A 179 -1.17 0.34 -28.49
C PHE A 179 -0.45 0.56 -29.80
N GLU A 180 0.37 1.62 -29.87
CA GLU A 180 1.31 1.91 -30.95
C GLU A 180 2.71 1.46 -30.50
N MET A 181 3.08 0.24 -30.91
CA MET A 181 4.32 -0.41 -30.49
C MET A 181 5.48 -0.06 -31.43
N GLY A 182 6.71 0.06 -30.90
CA GLY A 182 7.90 0.43 -31.67
C GLY A 182 7.91 1.90 -32.10
N VAL A 183 7.12 2.76 -31.44
CA VAL A 183 7.01 4.19 -31.78
C VAL A 183 7.66 5.03 -30.68
N GLU A 184 8.75 5.71 -31.00
CA GLU A 184 9.48 6.60 -30.10
C GLU A 184 9.06 8.06 -30.30
N ILE A 185 8.37 8.63 -29.29
CA ILE A 185 8.00 10.05 -29.32
C ILE A 185 9.27 10.91 -29.20
N GLY A 186 9.36 11.91 -30.06
CA GLY A 186 10.54 12.76 -30.22
C GLY A 186 11.49 12.31 -31.32
N LYS A 187 11.29 11.11 -31.88
CA LYS A 187 12.07 10.57 -32.99
C LYS A 187 11.17 10.20 -34.17
N ASP A 188 10.21 9.31 -33.99
CA ASP A 188 9.29 8.85 -35.02
C ASP A 188 8.09 9.78 -35.18
N ILE A 189 7.60 10.33 -34.07
CA ILE A 189 6.54 11.34 -34.01
C ILE A 189 7.01 12.48 -33.13
N ALA A 190 6.91 13.72 -33.60
CA ALA A 190 7.27 14.89 -32.81
C ALA A 190 6.33 15.06 -31.61
N PHE A 191 6.86 15.44 -30.45
CA PHE A 191 6.04 15.67 -29.25
C PHE A 191 4.95 16.72 -29.48
N GLN A 192 5.24 17.75 -30.29
CA GLN A 192 4.26 18.77 -30.67
C GLN A 192 3.07 18.16 -31.44
N GLU A 193 3.30 17.18 -32.29
CA GLU A 193 2.22 16.50 -33.02
C GLU A 193 1.28 15.75 -32.07
N ILE A 194 1.82 15.12 -31.03
CA ILE A 194 1.03 14.50 -29.97
C ILE A 194 0.22 15.56 -29.22
N LEU A 195 0.83 16.69 -28.90
CA LEU A 195 0.10 17.80 -28.27
C LEU A 195 -1.04 18.32 -29.15
N ASP A 196 -0.85 18.39 -30.46
CA ASP A 196 -1.87 18.92 -31.38
C ASP A 196 -3.03 17.94 -31.64
N GLN A 197 -2.75 16.63 -31.57
CA GLN A 197 -3.73 15.58 -31.89
C GLN A 197 -4.56 15.10 -30.71
N TYR A 198 -4.09 15.28 -29.47
CA TYR A 198 -4.73 14.75 -28.26
C TYR A 198 -5.16 15.86 -27.31
N ASP A 199 -6.30 15.63 -26.64
CA ASP A 199 -6.88 16.57 -25.68
C ASP A 199 -6.09 16.63 -24.37
N SER A 200 -5.45 15.51 -24.00
CA SER A 200 -4.50 15.43 -22.87
C SER A 200 -3.42 14.40 -23.12
N VAL A 201 -2.28 14.56 -22.46
CA VAL A 201 -1.10 13.69 -22.60
C VAL A 201 -0.58 13.27 -21.22
N VAL A 202 -0.27 11.98 -21.06
CA VAL A 202 0.38 11.43 -19.87
C VAL A 202 1.76 10.91 -20.24
N LEU A 203 2.81 11.46 -19.65
CA LEU A 203 4.19 11.01 -19.83
C LEU A 203 4.52 9.99 -18.72
N ALA A 204 4.63 8.72 -19.11
CA ALA A 204 4.92 7.58 -18.24
C ALA A 204 6.17 6.82 -18.73
N ILE A 205 7.17 7.57 -19.21
CA ILE A 205 8.34 7.04 -19.93
C ILE A 205 9.35 6.29 -19.04
N GLY A 206 9.19 6.35 -17.71
CA GLY A 206 10.09 5.71 -16.77
C GLY A 206 11.50 6.31 -16.73
N ALA A 207 12.45 5.58 -16.15
CA ALA A 207 13.87 5.92 -16.06
C ALA A 207 14.69 4.81 -16.72
N HIS A 208 15.03 4.95 -17.98
CA HIS A 208 15.69 3.93 -18.81
C HIS A 208 17.18 4.17 -19.05
N LYS A 209 17.70 5.34 -18.63
CA LYS A 209 19.10 5.75 -18.86
C LYS A 209 19.93 5.43 -17.62
N SER A 210 20.72 4.35 -17.62
CA SER A 210 21.69 4.11 -16.54
C SER A 210 22.78 5.16 -16.52
N PHE A 211 23.28 5.46 -15.34
CA PHE A 211 24.45 6.32 -15.18
C PHE A 211 25.75 5.52 -15.25
N LYS A 212 26.79 6.19 -15.77
CA LYS A 212 28.15 5.69 -15.83
C LYS A 212 29.04 6.61 -14.98
N LEU A 213 29.85 6.06 -14.10
CA LEU A 213 30.77 6.87 -13.31
C LEU A 213 31.90 7.39 -14.19
N PRO A 214 32.34 8.64 -14.03
CA PRO A 214 33.47 9.21 -14.78
C PRO A 214 34.80 8.72 -14.21
N LEU A 215 35.10 7.45 -14.44
CA LEU A 215 36.31 6.77 -13.95
C LEU A 215 37.30 6.48 -15.09
N PRO A 216 38.60 6.43 -14.82
CA PRO A 216 39.59 6.00 -15.80
C PRO A 216 39.26 4.63 -16.39
N GLY A 217 39.29 4.49 -17.70
CA GLY A 217 39.00 3.24 -18.39
C GLY A 217 37.52 2.89 -18.56
N ASN A 218 36.61 3.79 -18.21
CA ASN A 218 35.16 3.52 -18.31
C ASN A 218 34.67 3.42 -19.80
N ASP A 219 35.48 3.83 -20.77
CA ASP A 219 35.15 3.73 -22.20
C ASP A 219 35.73 2.48 -22.87
N LEU A 220 36.44 1.63 -22.11
CA LEU A 220 36.96 0.37 -22.63
C LEU A 220 35.83 -0.55 -23.11
N PRO A 221 36.01 -1.26 -24.23
CA PRO A 221 35.08 -2.33 -24.60
C PRO A 221 34.90 -3.33 -23.46
N GLY A 222 33.66 -3.78 -23.25
CA GLY A 222 33.28 -4.62 -22.11
C GLY A 222 32.80 -3.85 -20.86
N VAL A 223 32.86 -2.50 -20.87
CA VAL A 223 32.26 -1.66 -19.82
C VAL A 223 30.89 -1.16 -20.28
N VAL A 224 29.82 -1.71 -19.72
CA VAL A 224 28.43 -1.55 -20.17
C VAL A 224 27.50 -1.04 -19.08
N LEU A 225 26.29 -0.71 -19.45
CA LEU A 225 25.24 -0.21 -18.54
C LEU A 225 24.24 -1.33 -18.22
N ALA A 226 23.78 -1.40 -16.97
CA ALA A 226 22.90 -2.47 -16.52
C ALA A 226 21.54 -2.48 -17.24
N THR A 227 20.96 -1.30 -17.51
CA THR A 227 19.67 -1.24 -18.23
C THR A 227 19.79 -1.76 -19.66
N ASP A 228 20.90 -1.48 -20.35
CA ASP A 228 21.13 -1.94 -21.72
C ASP A 228 21.40 -3.44 -21.72
N PHE A 229 22.23 -3.94 -20.80
CA PHE A 229 22.50 -5.35 -20.61
C PHE A 229 21.22 -6.15 -20.34
N LEU A 230 20.43 -5.74 -19.33
CA LEU A 230 19.19 -6.44 -18.97
C LEU A 230 18.14 -6.36 -20.08
N ARG A 231 18.03 -5.23 -20.78
CA ARG A 231 17.12 -5.04 -21.91
C ARG A 231 17.47 -5.98 -23.06
N GLU A 232 18.74 -6.03 -23.45
CA GLU A 232 19.19 -6.91 -24.54
C GLU A 232 18.92 -8.38 -24.19
N VAL A 233 19.34 -8.83 -23.01
CA VAL A 233 19.08 -10.21 -22.56
C VAL A 233 17.57 -10.51 -22.49
N SER A 234 16.78 -9.56 -22.03
CA SER A 234 15.31 -9.74 -21.96
C SER A 234 14.64 -9.86 -23.32
N LEU A 235 15.14 -9.17 -24.32
CA LEU A 235 14.57 -9.17 -25.69
C LEU A 235 15.12 -10.30 -26.56
N THR A 236 16.38 -10.69 -26.37
CA THR A 236 17.08 -11.64 -27.27
C THR A 236 17.43 -12.98 -26.63
N GLY A 237 17.44 -13.05 -25.28
CA GLY A 237 17.92 -14.22 -24.53
C GLY A 237 19.43 -14.33 -24.42
N ALA A 238 20.19 -13.38 -24.99
CA ALA A 238 21.66 -13.38 -25.03
C ALA A 238 22.21 -11.96 -24.89
N TYR A 239 23.52 -11.85 -24.76
CA TYR A 239 24.24 -10.57 -24.81
C TYR A 239 25.48 -10.69 -25.69
N GLU A 240 25.63 -9.82 -26.70
CA GLU A 240 26.76 -9.86 -27.61
C GLU A 240 28.05 -9.42 -26.89
N GLY A 241 29.14 -10.17 -27.11
CA GLY A 241 30.43 -9.89 -26.45
C GLY A 241 30.45 -10.18 -24.95
N PHE A 242 29.58 -11.06 -24.47
CA PHE A 242 29.49 -11.46 -23.06
C PHE A 242 30.81 -12.01 -22.52
N GLY A 243 31.18 -11.56 -21.30
CA GLY A 243 32.41 -11.92 -20.61
C GLY A 243 32.30 -13.20 -19.77
N LYS A 244 33.47 -13.73 -19.38
CA LYS A 244 33.54 -14.89 -18.46
C LYS A 244 33.74 -14.48 -16.99
N LYS A 245 34.43 -13.35 -16.74
CA LYS A 245 34.62 -12.75 -15.43
C LYS A 245 33.87 -11.42 -15.38
N VAL A 246 32.69 -11.42 -14.79
CA VAL A 246 31.78 -10.27 -14.83
C VAL A 246 31.81 -9.55 -13.49
N THR A 247 32.02 -8.25 -13.51
CA THR A 247 31.91 -7.38 -12.33
C THR A 247 30.71 -6.45 -12.48
N VAL A 248 29.81 -6.47 -11.51
CA VAL A 248 28.67 -5.54 -11.42
C VAL A 248 28.96 -4.50 -10.35
N ILE A 249 28.79 -3.21 -10.67
CA ILE A 249 29.03 -2.10 -9.73
C ILE A 249 27.68 -1.50 -9.32
N GLY A 250 27.36 -1.60 -8.04
CA GLY A 250 26.15 -1.07 -7.42
C GLY A 250 25.61 -1.97 -6.31
N GLY A 251 24.83 -1.40 -5.38
CA GLY A 251 24.24 -2.08 -4.21
C GLY A 251 22.71 -2.17 -4.23
N GLY A 252 22.05 -1.85 -5.35
CA GLY A 252 20.59 -1.91 -5.50
C GLY A 252 20.08 -3.15 -6.23
N ASN A 253 18.75 -3.35 -6.28
CA ASN A 253 18.11 -4.52 -6.90
C ASN A 253 18.50 -4.72 -8.37
N VAL A 254 18.71 -3.64 -9.14
CA VAL A 254 19.16 -3.71 -10.54
C VAL A 254 20.55 -4.35 -10.66
N ALA A 255 21.44 -4.08 -9.69
CA ALA A 255 22.77 -4.69 -9.66
C ALA A 255 22.68 -6.19 -9.40
N LEU A 256 21.79 -6.62 -8.48
CA LEU A 256 21.54 -8.04 -8.22
C LEU A 256 20.94 -8.74 -9.43
N ASP A 257 19.96 -8.12 -10.09
CA ASP A 257 19.36 -8.65 -11.30
C ASP A 257 20.39 -8.82 -12.42
N ALA A 258 21.31 -7.84 -12.60
CA ALA A 258 22.39 -7.93 -13.56
C ALA A 258 23.41 -9.04 -13.20
N ALA A 259 23.81 -9.15 -11.93
CA ALA A 259 24.75 -10.17 -11.47
C ALA A 259 24.19 -11.59 -11.62
N ARG A 260 22.96 -11.82 -11.18
CA ARG A 260 22.25 -13.10 -11.30
C ARG A 260 21.97 -13.48 -12.75
N THR A 261 21.71 -12.49 -13.61
CA THR A 261 21.55 -12.68 -15.06
C THR A 261 22.89 -13.09 -15.69
N ALA A 262 24.00 -12.45 -15.31
CA ALA A 262 25.33 -12.81 -15.78
C ALA A 262 25.70 -14.25 -15.40
N ALA A 263 25.42 -14.68 -14.17
CA ALA A 263 25.61 -16.06 -13.75
C ALA A 263 24.85 -17.05 -14.65
N ARG A 264 23.58 -16.75 -14.99
CA ARG A 264 22.72 -17.58 -15.87
C ARG A 264 23.17 -17.62 -17.33
N LEU A 265 23.82 -16.56 -17.79
CA LEU A 265 24.44 -16.54 -19.12
C LEU A 265 25.74 -17.34 -19.19
N GLY A 266 26.22 -17.91 -18.07
CA GLY A 266 27.37 -18.80 -17.99
C GLY A 266 28.67 -18.08 -17.69
N ALA A 267 28.66 -16.95 -17.00
CA ALA A 267 29.87 -16.36 -16.40
C ALA A 267 30.55 -17.38 -15.48
N ALA A 268 31.87 -17.49 -15.58
CA ALA A 268 32.64 -18.36 -14.71
C ALA A 268 32.79 -17.77 -13.29
N GLU A 269 32.88 -16.45 -13.20
CA GLU A 269 32.97 -15.68 -11.97
C GLU A 269 32.09 -14.44 -12.08
N VAL A 270 31.29 -14.15 -11.03
CA VAL A 270 30.49 -12.94 -10.94
C VAL A 270 30.80 -12.21 -9.65
N HIS A 271 31.24 -10.99 -9.75
CA HIS A 271 31.58 -10.11 -8.63
C HIS A 271 30.58 -8.96 -8.54
N LEU A 272 30.07 -8.69 -7.33
CA LEU A 272 29.22 -7.55 -7.02
C LEU A 272 29.98 -6.58 -6.12
N VAL A 273 30.27 -5.38 -6.62
CA VAL A 273 31.02 -4.33 -5.92
C VAL A 273 30.07 -3.24 -5.46
N CYS A 274 30.02 -2.97 -4.17
CA CYS A 274 29.17 -1.91 -3.61
C CYS A 274 29.87 -1.13 -2.49
N LEU A 275 29.37 0.07 -2.22
CA LEU A 275 29.91 0.95 -1.18
C LEU A 275 29.50 0.51 0.22
N GLU A 276 28.36 -0.09 0.35
CA GLU A 276 27.75 -0.62 1.58
C GLU A 276 28.62 -1.79 2.09
N ARG A 277 28.77 -1.91 3.40
CA ARG A 277 29.68 -2.91 4.02
C ARG A 277 29.13 -4.32 4.02
N ASP A 278 27.83 -4.43 4.24
CA ASP A 278 27.12 -5.69 4.36
C ASP A 278 25.68 -5.60 3.83
N ILE A 279 24.97 -6.72 3.82
CA ILE A 279 23.62 -6.84 3.25
C ILE A 279 22.57 -5.94 3.91
N ASN A 280 22.76 -5.55 5.18
CA ASN A 280 21.80 -4.73 5.90
C ASN A 280 21.94 -3.24 5.56
N GLU A 281 23.08 -2.82 5.03
CA GLU A 281 23.34 -1.46 4.57
C GLU A 281 22.98 -1.28 3.09
N MET A 282 22.84 -2.37 2.32
CA MET A 282 22.53 -2.31 0.89
C MET A 282 21.13 -1.76 0.64
N ALA A 283 21.00 -1.03 -0.48
CA ALA A 283 19.69 -0.53 -0.94
C ALA A 283 18.80 -1.64 -1.52
N ALA A 284 19.39 -2.78 -1.88
CA ALA A 284 18.67 -3.97 -2.33
C ALA A 284 17.96 -4.66 -1.16
N HIS A 285 16.90 -5.39 -1.48
CA HIS A 285 16.21 -6.21 -0.48
C HIS A 285 17.10 -7.37 -0.01
N ASN A 286 17.16 -7.61 1.29
CA ASN A 286 18.03 -8.64 1.89
C ASN A 286 17.84 -10.01 1.25
N TRP A 287 16.59 -10.44 0.99
CA TRP A 287 16.31 -11.74 0.37
C TRP A 287 16.84 -11.85 -1.07
N GLU A 288 16.92 -10.74 -1.82
CA GLU A 288 17.52 -10.74 -3.17
C GLU A 288 19.06 -10.87 -3.09
N VAL A 289 19.66 -10.25 -2.07
CA VAL A 289 21.11 -10.41 -1.82
C VAL A 289 21.43 -11.85 -1.40
N GLU A 290 20.65 -12.43 -0.48
CA GLU A 290 20.79 -13.80 -0.04
C GLU A 290 20.69 -14.78 -1.23
N GLU A 291 19.70 -14.61 -2.09
CA GLU A 291 19.55 -15.42 -3.29
C GLU A 291 20.73 -15.29 -4.27
N ALA A 292 21.34 -14.11 -4.39
CA ALA A 292 22.51 -13.90 -5.22
C ALA A 292 23.75 -14.62 -4.63
N LEU A 293 23.91 -14.58 -3.30
CA LEU A 293 24.99 -15.30 -2.60
C LEU A 293 24.83 -16.82 -2.73
N GLU A 294 23.62 -17.36 -2.61
CA GLU A 294 23.31 -18.77 -2.87
C GLU A 294 23.66 -19.18 -4.31
N GLU A 295 23.55 -18.26 -5.27
CA GLU A 295 23.93 -18.42 -6.68
C GLU A 295 25.42 -18.13 -6.93
N GLN A 296 26.24 -18.07 -5.87
CA GLN A 296 27.70 -17.91 -5.89
C GLN A 296 28.20 -16.56 -6.43
N VAL A 297 27.38 -15.51 -6.39
CA VAL A 297 27.83 -14.14 -6.62
C VAL A 297 28.76 -13.71 -5.48
N GLN A 298 29.96 -13.24 -5.82
CA GLN A 298 30.96 -12.80 -4.84
C GLN A 298 30.74 -11.34 -4.46
N LEU A 299 30.35 -11.07 -3.22
CA LEU A 299 30.10 -9.71 -2.73
C LEU A 299 31.38 -9.04 -2.23
N HIS A 300 31.72 -7.89 -2.82
CA HIS A 300 32.80 -6.98 -2.41
C HIS A 300 32.20 -5.73 -1.75
N GLY A 301 31.67 -5.89 -0.54
CA GLY A 301 31.10 -4.78 0.24
C GLY A 301 32.16 -3.82 0.78
N GLY A 302 31.76 -2.57 1.02
CA GLY A 302 32.65 -1.50 1.48
C GLY A 302 33.74 -1.17 0.48
N SER A 303 33.45 -1.25 -0.83
CA SER A 303 34.43 -1.09 -1.90
C SER A 303 33.98 -0.04 -2.91
N GLY A 304 34.80 0.99 -3.12
CA GLY A 304 34.63 2.00 -4.15
C GLY A 304 35.52 1.71 -5.35
N THR A 305 35.02 1.96 -6.55
CA THR A 305 35.78 1.74 -7.80
C THR A 305 36.73 2.91 -8.05
N VAL A 306 37.99 2.63 -8.37
CA VAL A 306 39.02 3.60 -8.76
C VAL A 306 39.09 3.76 -10.28
N GLY A 307 38.99 2.65 -11.03
CA GLY A 307 39.08 2.64 -12.48
C GLY A 307 39.28 1.25 -13.05
N PHE A 308 39.42 1.19 -14.35
CA PHE A 308 39.57 -0.02 -15.13
C PHE A 308 40.84 0.04 -15.98
N GLU A 309 41.46 -1.11 -16.15
CA GLU A 309 42.67 -1.27 -16.96
C GLU A 309 42.44 -2.35 -18.04
N GLY A 310 43.06 -2.16 -19.18
CA GLY A 310 43.01 -3.10 -20.29
C GLY A 310 43.58 -2.48 -21.57
N LYS A 311 43.83 -3.29 -22.58
CA LYS A 311 44.36 -2.85 -23.88
C LYS A 311 43.25 -2.74 -24.93
N GLU A 312 42.65 -3.86 -25.30
CA GLU A 312 41.59 -3.96 -26.31
C GLU A 312 40.20 -3.98 -25.66
N ARG A 313 40.12 -4.45 -24.42
CA ARG A 313 38.92 -4.47 -23.60
C ARG A 313 39.32 -4.35 -22.13
N VAL A 314 38.34 -4.26 -21.23
CA VAL A 314 38.59 -4.29 -19.81
C VAL A 314 39.20 -5.65 -19.40
N GLU A 315 40.29 -5.63 -18.61
CA GLU A 315 41.02 -6.80 -18.16
C GLU A 315 41.12 -6.83 -16.61
N ARG A 316 40.98 -5.65 -15.96
CA ARG A 316 41.14 -5.51 -14.52
C ARG A 316 40.32 -4.34 -13.98
N ILE A 317 39.81 -4.51 -12.75
CA ILE A 317 39.21 -3.45 -11.94
C ILE A 317 40.08 -3.13 -10.74
N ARG A 318 40.20 -1.84 -10.40
CA ARG A 318 40.89 -1.37 -9.20
C ARG A 318 39.87 -0.76 -8.24
N LEU A 319 39.98 -1.16 -6.98
CA LEU A 319 39.08 -0.77 -5.89
C LEU A 319 39.85 -0.06 -4.77
N LYS A 320 39.15 0.73 -3.98
CA LYS A 320 39.59 1.31 -2.72
C LYS A 320 38.55 1.07 -1.63
N LYS A 321 38.99 0.99 -0.39
CA LYS A 321 38.10 0.75 0.75
C LYS A 321 37.16 1.94 0.94
N CYS A 322 35.85 1.70 1.00
CA CYS A 322 34.85 2.65 1.46
C CYS A 322 34.67 2.53 2.98
N ILE A 323 34.90 3.63 3.71
CA ILE A 323 34.78 3.68 5.17
C ILE A 323 33.36 4.04 5.58
N GLN A 324 32.73 4.92 4.82
CA GLN A 324 31.42 5.48 5.12
C GLN A 324 30.72 5.86 3.81
N VAL A 325 29.41 5.58 3.70
CA VAL A 325 28.60 5.90 2.51
C VAL A 325 27.82 7.20 2.71
N PHE A 326 27.23 7.38 3.89
CA PHE A 326 26.38 8.55 4.19
C PHE A 326 26.98 9.40 5.31
N ASP A 327 26.80 10.71 5.21
CA ASP A 327 27.21 11.63 6.28
C ASP A 327 26.26 11.54 7.51
N ALA A 328 26.61 12.24 8.59
CA ALA A 328 25.83 12.29 9.83
C ALA A 328 24.37 12.83 9.65
N LYS A 329 24.06 13.41 8.50
CA LYS A 329 22.71 13.87 8.12
C LYS A 329 22.00 12.92 7.16
N GLY A 330 22.55 11.72 6.92
CA GLY A 330 22.00 10.74 6.00
C GLY A 330 22.13 11.10 4.51
N ARG A 331 22.99 12.05 4.14
CA ARG A 331 23.21 12.41 2.73
C ARG A 331 24.34 11.56 2.17
N PHE A 332 24.19 11.11 0.93
CA PHE A 332 25.22 10.37 0.20
C PHE A 332 26.51 11.22 0.08
N ASN A 333 27.55 10.78 0.78
CA ASN A 333 28.86 11.44 0.83
C ASN A 333 29.95 10.42 1.19
N PRO A 334 30.32 9.53 0.25
CA PRO A 334 31.22 8.42 0.54
C PRO A 334 32.63 8.90 0.89
N ILE A 335 33.21 8.32 1.95
CA ILE A 335 34.56 8.54 2.41
C ILE A 335 35.37 7.26 2.16
N TYR A 336 36.58 7.43 1.60
CA TYR A 336 37.44 6.34 1.21
C TYR A 336 38.77 6.35 1.96
N ASP A 337 39.36 5.16 2.15
CA ASP A 337 40.76 4.99 2.53
C ASP A 337 41.59 4.79 1.25
N GLU A 338 42.31 5.83 0.85
CA GLU A 338 43.11 5.83 -0.38
C GLU A 338 44.37 4.94 -0.27
N GLN A 339 44.71 4.41 0.93
CA GLN A 339 45.84 3.53 1.13
C GLN A 339 45.44 2.05 1.04
N GLN A 340 44.18 1.72 1.23
CA GLN A 340 43.66 0.34 1.12
C GLN A 340 43.12 0.10 -0.30
N LEU A 341 44.03 -0.26 -1.18
CA LEU A 341 43.71 -0.59 -2.57
C LEU A 341 43.66 -2.11 -2.75
N SER A 342 42.79 -2.56 -3.65
CA SER A 342 42.70 -3.94 -4.12
C SER A 342 42.40 -3.96 -5.63
N GLU A 343 42.69 -5.08 -6.27
CA GLU A 343 42.41 -5.28 -7.68
C GLU A 343 42.13 -6.74 -7.98
N PHE A 344 41.35 -7.00 -9.02
CA PHE A 344 41.18 -8.35 -9.57
C PHE A 344 40.84 -8.30 -11.07
N GLU A 345 41.00 -9.47 -11.72
CA GLU A 345 40.72 -9.60 -13.15
C GLU A 345 39.21 -9.57 -13.43
N THR A 346 38.85 -8.87 -14.49
CA THR A 346 37.49 -8.83 -15.02
C THR A 346 37.53 -8.58 -16.51
N ASP A 347 36.69 -9.24 -17.27
CA ASP A 347 36.61 -9.04 -18.73
C ASP A 347 35.29 -8.38 -19.17
N MET A 348 34.39 -8.13 -18.19
CA MET A 348 33.16 -7.36 -18.40
C MET A 348 32.79 -6.61 -17.12
N VAL A 349 32.41 -5.34 -17.25
CA VAL A 349 31.94 -4.49 -16.14
C VAL A 349 30.56 -3.97 -16.46
N ILE A 350 29.61 -4.09 -15.52
CA ILE A 350 28.23 -3.64 -15.66
C ILE A 350 27.94 -2.56 -14.62
N PHE A 351 27.69 -1.33 -15.04
CA PHE A 351 27.32 -0.24 -14.15
C PHE A 351 25.81 -0.28 -13.79
N ALA A 352 25.51 -0.38 -12.50
CA ALA A 352 24.17 -0.35 -11.92
C ALA A 352 24.06 0.71 -10.79
N VAL A 353 24.57 1.93 -11.05
CA VAL A 353 24.72 3.01 -10.06
C VAL A 353 23.64 4.10 -10.17
N GLY A 354 22.45 3.72 -10.56
CA GLY A 354 21.30 4.60 -10.71
C GLY A 354 20.87 4.81 -12.16
N GLN A 355 19.70 5.42 -12.29
CA GLN A 355 19.00 5.61 -13.55
C GLN A 355 18.47 7.04 -13.66
N GLY A 356 18.32 7.54 -14.88
CA GLY A 356 17.75 8.84 -15.21
C GLY A 356 16.70 8.74 -16.31
N VAL A 357 16.09 9.86 -16.60
CA VAL A 357 14.99 10.00 -17.57
C VAL A 357 15.52 10.62 -18.87
N GLU A 358 15.10 10.09 -20.00
CA GLU A 358 15.37 10.64 -21.35
C GLU A 358 14.24 11.62 -21.70
N SER A 359 14.30 12.85 -21.18
CA SER A 359 13.21 13.84 -21.29
C SER A 359 13.44 14.92 -22.35
N GLU A 360 14.55 14.86 -23.09
CA GLU A 360 15.00 15.89 -24.02
C GLU A 360 13.98 16.16 -25.15
N PHE A 361 13.22 15.15 -25.56
CA PHE A 361 12.20 15.25 -26.60
C PHE A 361 10.98 16.12 -26.20
N ALA A 362 10.74 16.25 -24.92
CA ALA A 362 9.53 16.88 -24.39
C ALA A 362 9.71 18.39 -24.08
N ALA A 363 10.69 19.06 -24.67
CA ALA A 363 10.79 20.51 -24.58
C ALA A 363 9.48 21.17 -25.10
N PRO A 364 8.93 22.20 -24.40
CA PRO A 364 9.55 23.03 -23.36
C PRO A 364 9.19 22.66 -21.90
N LEU A 365 8.93 21.39 -21.58
CA LEU A 365 8.60 21.01 -20.21
C LEU A 365 9.78 21.24 -19.25
N GLU A 366 9.47 21.67 -18.03
CA GLU A 366 10.47 21.84 -16.98
C GLU A 366 10.95 20.47 -16.48
N VAL A 367 12.29 20.32 -16.37
CA VAL A 367 12.93 19.11 -15.87
C VAL A 367 13.97 19.41 -14.80
N SER A 368 14.17 18.47 -13.88
CA SER A 368 15.22 18.51 -12.86
C SER A 368 16.60 18.21 -13.46
N ARG A 369 17.68 18.33 -12.66
CA ARG A 369 19.03 17.97 -13.08
C ARG A 369 19.19 16.50 -13.49
N GLY A 370 18.33 15.61 -12.97
CA GLY A 370 18.31 14.18 -13.33
C GLY A 370 17.42 13.84 -14.53
N GLY A 371 16.88 14.85 -15.22
CA GLY A 371 15.96 14.66 -16.36
C GLY A 371 14.51 14.38 -15.96
N HIS A 372 14.17 14.32 -14.66
CA HIS A 372 12.81 14.06 -14.23
C HIS A 372 11.91 15.27 -14.48
N PHE A 373 10.70 15.05 -14.96
CA PHE A 373 9.71 16.09 -15.17
C PHE A 373 9.30 16.74 -13.83
N VAL A 374 9.30 18.08 -13.80
CA VAL A 374 8.79 18.85 -12.67
C VAL A 374 7.26 18.86 -12.75
N VAL A 375 6.61 18.37 -11.70
CA VAL A 375 5.15 18.26 -11.63
C VAL A 375 4.62 18.78 -10.30
N ASP A 376 3.37 19.19 -10.30
CA ASP A 376 2.64 19.44 -9.07
C ASP A 376 2.48 18.15 -8.24
N ASP A 377 2.72 18.21 -6.94
CA ASP A 377 2.79 17.04 -6.05
C ASP A 377 1.47 16.27 -5.92
N LYS A 378 0.33 16.98 -5.97
CA LYS A 378 -1.00 16.36 -5.84
C LYS A 378 -1.56 15.89 -7.18
N THR A 379 -1.34 16.70 -8.22
CA THR A 379 -2.05 16.51 -9.49
C THR A 379 -1.21 15.89 -10.59
N LEU A 380 0.11 15.81 -10.39
CA LEU A 380 1.08 15.35 -11.39
C LEU A 380 1.05 16.17 -12.70
N GLN A 381 0.45 17.37 -12.69
CA GLN A 381 0.41 18.29 -13.82
C GLN A 381 1.79 18.94 -14.01
N THR A 382 2.25 19.00 -15.25
CA THR A 382 3.51 19.67 -15.65
C THR A 382 3.30 21.19 -15.84
N SER A 383 4.34 21.89 -16.32
CA SER A 383 4.24 23.29 -16.72
C SER A 383 3.29 23.54 -17.90
N VAL A 384 2.97 22.51 -18.70
CA VAL A 384 1.99 22.55 -19.78
C VAL A 384 0.65 21.97 -19.32
N ARG A 385 -0.41 22.78 -19.28
CA ARG A 385 -1.70 22.48 -18.61
C ARG A 385 -2.34 21.13 -18.97
N LYS A 386 -2.21 20.65 -20.22
CA LYS A 386 -2.82 19.38 -20.66
C LYS A 386 -1.86 18.19 -20.58
N VAL A 387 -0.65 18.40 -20.04
CA VAL A 387 0.37 17.37 -19.90
C VAL A 387 0.58 17.01 -18.44
N PHE A 388 0.53 15.73 -18.15
CA PHE A 388 0.78 15.13 -16.85
C PHE A 388 1.96 14.18 -16.97
N ALA A 389 2.77 14.03 -15.91
CA ALA A 389 3.84 13.05 -15.90
C ALA A 389 3.75 12.19 -14.63
N THR A 390 4.12 10.90 -14.74
CA THR A 390 3.86 9.91 -13.69
C THR A 390 4.94 8.81 -13.65
N GLY A 391 5.01 8.12 -12.52
CA GLY A 391 5.99 7.05 -12.28
C GLY A 391 7.41 7.59 -12.19
N ASP A 392 8.40 6.74 -12.51
CA ASP A 392 9.83 7.08 -12.41
C ASP A 392 10.21 8.31 -13.24
N ALA A 393 9.42 8.67 -14.26
CA ALA A 393 9.62 9.89 -15.06
C ALA A 393 9.57 11.18 -14.21
N THR A 394 8.96 11.15 -13.02
CA THR A 394 8.90 12.27 -12.06
C THR A 394 9.96 12.17 -10.96
N GLY A 395 10.63 11.03 -10.82
CA GLY A 395 11.57 10.75 -9.73
C GLY A 395 10.92 10.58 -8.35
N LYS A 396 9.61 10.38 -8.29
CA LYS A 396 8.84 10.24 -7.04
C LYS A 396 8.53 8.79 -6.69
N SER A 397 8.30 7.94 -7.68
CA SER A 397 8.09 6.51 -7.49
C SER A 397 9.43 5.78 -7.40
N VAL A 398 9.50 4.79 -6.54
CA VAL A 398 10.70 3.94 -6.38
C VAL A 398 10.37 2.48 -6.70
N ILE A 399 9.09 2.10 -6.57
CA ILE A 399 8.62 0.72 -6.74
C ILE A 399 7.41 0.66 -7.68
N ALA A 400 7.22 -0.49 -8.33
CA ALA A 400 6.17 -0.67 -9.35
C ALA A 400 4.75 -0.34 -8.86
N VAL A 401 4.40 -0.68 -7.63
CA VAL A 401 3.07 -0.41 -7.06
C VAL A 401 2.83 1.09 -6.81
N GLU A 402 3.88 1.86 -6.48
CA GLU A 402 3.79 3.32 -6.38
C GLU A 402 3.63 3.96 -7.76
N ALA A 403 4.39 3.46 -8.75
CA ALA A 403 4.24 3.92 -10.12
C ALA A 403 2.80 3.71 -10.65
N MET A 404 2.16 2.57 -10.33
CA MET A 404 0.74 2.35 -10.64
C MET A 404 -0.17 3.35 -9.92
N ALA A 405 0.04 3.56 -8.62
CA ALA A 405 -0.75 4.52 -7.86
C ALA A 405 -0.64 5.95 -8.43
N GLU A 406 0.55 6.36 -8.83
CA GLU A 406 0.74 7.64 -9.52
C GLU A 406 0.09 7.67 -10.91
N GLY A 407 0.08 6.55 -11.64
CA GLY A 407 -0.69 6.41 -12.88
C GLY A 407 -2.19 6.67 -12.66
N ARG A 408 -2.76 6.14 -11.58
CA ARG A 408 -4.15 6.41 -11.15
C ARG A 408 -4.37 7.89 -10.83
N ILE A 409 -3.44 8.52 -10.10
CA ILE A 409 -3.48 9.94 -9.78
C ILE A 409 -3.45 10.79 -11.05
N ALA A 410 -2.60 10.43 -12.02
CA ALA A 410 -2.53 11.13 -13.31
C ALA A 410 -3.84 10.99 -14.10
N ALA A 411 -4.42 9.78 -14.16
CA ALA A 411 -5.71 9.52 -14.82
C ALA A 411 -6.84 10.35 -14.23
N GLU A 412 -6.92 10.43 -12.89
CA GLU A 412 -7.92 11.27 -12.20
C GLU A 412 -7.68 12.76 -12.50
N SER A 413 -6.42 13.19 -12.58
CA SER A 413 -6.10 14.58 -12.93
C SER A 413 -6.47 14.91 -14.37
N VAL A 414 -6.21 14.01 -15.32
CA VAL A 414 -6.67 14.14 -16.72
C VAL A 414 -8.19 14.23 -16.78
N HIS A 415 -8.89 13.33 -16.08
CA HIS A 415 -10.35 13.33 -16.03
C HIS A 415 -10.90 14.68 -15.52
N ARG A 416 -10.36 15.18 -14.43
CA ARG A 416 -10.77 16.48 -13.86
C ARG A 416 -10.44 17.65 -14.80
N PHE A 417 -9.27 17.61 -15.41
CA PHE A 417 -8.85 18.63 -16.38
C PHE A 417 -9.83 18.72 -17.55
N LEU A 418 -10.15 17.59 -18.20
CA LEU A 418 -11.05 17.52 -19.33
C LEU A 418 -12.49 17.94 -18.97
N ASN A 419 -12.93 17.65 -17.76
CA ASN A 419 -14.24 18.07 -17.25
C ASN A 419 -14.25 19.45 -16.56
N ARG A 420 -13.12 20.19 -16.57
CA ARG A 420 -12.99 21.52 -15.93
C ARG A 420 -13.30 21.52 -14.43
N LEU A 421 -12.99 20.42 -13.74
CA LEU A 421 -13.15 20.28 -12.30
C LEU A 421 -11.89 20.76 -11.56
N ASP A 422 -12.02 21.00 -10.25
CA ASP A 422 -10.86 21.32 -9.42
C ASP A 422 -9.93 20.11 -9.31
N LEU A 423 -8.69 20.28 -9.78
CA LEU A 423 -7.68 19.22 -9.81
C LEU A 423 -7.23 18.77 -8.40
N ARG A 424 -7.41 19.58 -7.37
CA ARG A 424 -6.87 19.35 -6.02
C ARG A 424 -7.88 18.92 -4.95
N ALA A 425 -9.16 19.12 -5.22
CA ALA A 425 -10.21 18.88 -4.23
C ALA A 425 -10.29 17.40 -3.81
N ASN A 426 -10.35 17.14 -2.49
CA ASN A 426 -10.58 15.81 -1.89
C ASN A 426 -9.56 14.73 -2.30
N ARG A 427 -8.25 15.07 -2.37
CA ARG A 427 -7.18 14.17 -2.82
C ARG A 427 -6.14 13.80 -1.75
N ASP A 428 -6.46 13.94 -0.48
CA ASP A 428 -5.47 13.81 0.60
C ASP A 428 -5.07 12.35 0.92
N LYS A 429 -5.83 11.36 0.43
CA LYS A 429 -5.62 9.93 0.71
C LYS A 429 -5.45 9.09 -0.56
N GLU A 430 -4.94 9.65 -1.64
CA GLU A 430 -4.73 8.89 -2.89
C GLU A 430 -3.43 8.06 -2.90
N ARG A 431 -2.48 8.41 -2.03
CA ARG A 431 -1.25 7.63 -1.78
C ARG A 431 -1.36 6.85 -0.48
N ALA A 432 -0.41 5.96 -0.24
CA ALA A 432 -0.31 5.29 1.06
C ALA A 432 -0.27 6.31 2.21
N TYR A 433 -0.99 6.02 3.28
CA TYR A 433 -1.07 6.89 4.47
C TYR A 433 -1.13 6.05 5.74
N LYS A 434 -0.87 6.68 6.87
CA LYS A 434 -0.99 6.03 8.17
C LYS A 434 -2.46 6.03 8.62
N THR A 435 -3.05 4.85 8.83
CA THR A 435 -4.39 4.73 9.41
C THR A 435 -4.42 5.25 10.85
N GLN A 436 -5.59 5.71 11.30
CA GLN A 436 -5.85 6.04 12.69
C GLN A 436 -6.36 4.82 13.49
N LEU A 437 -6.40 3.65 12.88
CA LEU A 437 -6.77 2.41 13.56
C LEU A 437 -5.74 2.10 14.65
N GLU A 438 -6.23 1.81 15.85
CA GLU A 438 -5.45 1.33 16.97
C GLU A 438 -6.02 -0.04 17.40
N THR A 439 -5.23 -1.08 17.22
CA THR A 439 -5.58 -2.45 17.63
C THR A 439 -4.42 -3.05 18.40
N GLU A 440 -4.75 -3.92 19.34
CA GLU A 440 -3.77 -4.73 20.07
C GLU A 440 -3.67 -6.13 19.46
N ILE A 441 -2.51 -6.75 19.60
CA ILE A 441 -2.35 -8.16 19.27
C ILE A 441 -2.99 -8.96 20.41
N PRO A 442 -3.91 -9.90 20.11
CA PRO A 442 -4.55 -10.69 21.15
C PRO A 442 -3.52 -11.44 22.01
N ALA A 443 -3.66 -11.39 23.33
CA ALA A 443 -2.78 -12.12 24.27
C ALA A 443 -2.78 -13.65 24.03
N SER A 444 -3.81 -14.18 23.37
CA SER A 444 -3.92 -15.57 22.96
C SER A 444 -3.16 -15.91 21.67
N ASP A 445 -2.59 -14.92 20.99
CA ASP A 445 -1.84 -15.16 19.74
C ASP A 445 -0.52 -15.89 20.04
N THR A 446 -0.36 -17.05 19.44
CA THR A 446 0.84 -17.90 19.63
C THR A 446 1.98 -17.50 18.72
N ASN A 447 1.81 -16.44 17.90
CA ASN A 447 2.74 -15.98 16.89
C ASN A 447 3.28 -17.13 15.99
N PRO A 448 2.39 -17.84 15.26
CA PRO A 448 2.81 -18.91 14.37
C PRO A 448 3.78 -18.39 13.30
N GLU A 449 4.73 -19.23 12.91
CA GLU A 449 5.75 -18.86 11.92
C GLU A 449 5.14 -18.46 10.56
N ARG A 450 5.76 -17.44 9.95
CA ARG A 450 5.48 -17.03 8.58
C ARG A 450 5.82 -18.16 7.61
N LYS A 451 4.92 -18.43 6.68
CA LYS A 451 5.21 -19.38 5.61
C LYS A 451 6.06 -18.72 4.52
N GLU A 452 7.02 -19.47 4.05
CA GLU A 452 7.85 -19.10 2.91
C GLU A 452 7.39 -19.82 1.65
N THR A 453 7.58 -19.18 0.50
CA THR A 453 7.28 -19.76 -0.79
C THR A 453 8.29 -20.86 -1.14
N ASN A 454 7.84 -21.81 -1.96
CA ASN A 454 8.72 -22.84 -2.47
C ASN A 454 9.67 -22.25 -3.52
N LYS A 455 10.95 -22.62 -3.46
CA LYS A 455 11.96 -22.13 -4.40
C LYS A 455 12.71 -23.29 -5.06
N LEU A 456 13.17 -23.07 -6.28
CA LEU A 456 14.06 -24.00 -6.97
C LEU A 456 15.43 -24.06 -6.25
N ASP A 457 16.04 -25.25 -6.25
CA ASP A 457 17.40 -25.46 -5.72
C ASP A 457 18.41 -24.52 -6.40
N PRO A 458 19.29 -23.84 -5.64
CA PRO A 458 20.27 -22.89 -6.16
C PRO A 458 21.16 -23.45 -7.29
N ALA A 459 21.61 -24.70 -7.18
CA ALA A 459 22.47 -25.31 -8.19
C ALA A 459 21.75 -25.58 -9.53
N PHE A 460 20.44 -25.71 -9.48
CA PHE A 460 19.60 -25.85 -10.68
C PHE A 460 19.21 -24.49 -11.25
N ARG A 461 18.71 -23.56 -10.40
CA ARG A 461 18.16 -22.30 -10.83
C ARG A 461 19.19 -21.36 -11.47
N VAL A 462 20.47 -21.43 -11.06
CA VAL A 462 21.55 -20.61 -11.63
C VAL A 462 21.87 -20.95 -13.10
N LYS A 463 21.41 -22.10 -13.59
CA LYS A 463 21.68 -22.59 -14.96
C LYS A 463 20.52 -22.33 -15.93
N SER A 464 19.46 -21.69 -15.50
CA SER A 464 18.28 -21.51 -16.31
C SER A 464 17.57 -20.19 -16.03
N PHE A 465 16.74 -19.73 -16.98
CA PHE A 465 15.86 -18.58 -16.82
C PHE A 465 14.43 -19.00 -16.41
N VAL A 466 14.23 -20.21 -15.94
CA VAL A 466 12.96 -20.69 -15.38
C VAL A 466 12.68 -19.93 -14.08
N GLU A 467 11.41 -19.66 -13.79
CA GLU A 467 10.99 -18.94 -12.58
C GLU A 467 11.53 -19.64 -11.32
N VAL A 468 12.20 -18.86 -10.47
CA VAL A 468 12.90 -19.36 -9.26
C VAL A 468 11.93 -19.63 -8.13
N ASP A 469 11.01 -18.70 -7.88
CA ASP A 469 10.01 -18.80 -6.83
C ASP A 469 8.76 -19.50 -7.39
N LEU A 470 8.38 -20.61 -6.78
CA LEU A 470 7.26 -21.45 -7.22
C LEU A 470 5.94 -21.09 -6.52
N GLY A 471 5.96 -20.10 -5.60
CA GLY A 471 4.80 -19.68 -4.84
C GLY A 471 4.36 -20.65 -3.76
N PHE A 472 3.17 -20.45 -3.23
CA PHE A 472 2.55 -21.30 -2.22
C PHE A 472 1.79 -22.49 -2.83
N SER A 473 1.81 -23.61 -2.12
CA SER A 473 0.76 -24.62 -2.28
C SER A 473 -0.55 -24.13 -1.63
N GLU A 474 -1.66 -24.82 -1.91
CA GLU A 474 -2.96 -24.46 -1.33
C GLU A 474 -2.94 -24.53 0.20
N ASP A 475 -2.33 -25.58 0.77
CA ASP A 475 -2.23 -25.74 2.22
C ASP A 475 -1.40 -24.62 2.85
N GLN A 476 -0.23 -24.30 2.25
CA GLN A 476 0.61 -23.18 2.72
C GLN A 476 -0.16 -21.84 2.66
N ALA A 477 -0.91 -21.60 1.58
CA ALA A 477 -1.67 -20.36 1.43
C ALA A 477 -2.78 -20.24 2.50
N ARG A 478 -3.50 -21.33 2.79
CA ARG A 478 -4.52 -21.33 3.84
C ARG A 478 -3.93 -21.17 5.24
N GLU A 479 -2.84 -21.86 5.54
CA GLU A 479 -2.13 -21.73 6.83
C GLU A 479 -1.61 -20.30 7.02
N GLU A 480 -0.97 -19.71 6.01
CA GLU A 480 -0.46 -18.34 6.06
C GLU A 480 -1.61 -17.33 6.22
N ALA A 481 -2.69 -17.49 5.48
CA ALA A 481 -3.86 -16.62 5.57
C ALA A 481 -4.53 -16.68 6.95
N SER A 482 -4.55 -17.85 7.60
CA SER A 482 -5.15 -18.04 8.94
C SER A 482 -4.43 -17.27 10.05
N ARG A 483 -3.19 -16.83 9.82
CA ARG A 483 -2.43 -15.99 10.75
C ARG A 483 -2.93 -14.54 10.81
N CYS A 484 -3.82 -14.12 9.92
CA CYS A 484 -4.29 -12.74 9.86
C CYS A 484 -5.06 -12.34 11.12
N LEU A 485 -4.67 -11.20 11.74
CA LEU A 485 -5.31 -10.67 12.96
C LEU A 485 -6.65 -9.97 12.70
N VAL A 486 -7.08 -9.87 11.45
CA VAL A 486 -8.31 -9.17 11.04
C VAL A 486 -8.41 -7.78 11.67
N CYS A 487 -7.39 -6.94 11.46
CA CYS A 487 -7.28 -5.62 12.08
C CYS A 487 -8.48 -4.73 11.77
N GLU A 488 -9.34 -4.53 12.76
CA GLU A 488 -10.53 -3.66 12.69
C GLU A 488 -10.97 -3.24 14.09
N CYS A 489 -11.58 -2.07 14.21
CA CYS A 489 -12.19 -1.66 15.45
C CYS A 489 -13.69 -1.98 15.44
N ARG A 490 -14.09 -3.11 16.07
CA ARG A 490 -15.51 -3.51 16.26
C ARG A 490 -15.82 -3.92 17.71
N LEU A 491 -15.01 -3.48 18.67
CA LEU A 491 -15.13 -3.91 20.07
C LEU A 491 -16.53 -3.65 20.64
N CYS A 492 -17.05 -2.43 20.49
CA CYS A 492 -18.38 -2.09 20.97
C CYS A 492 -19.51 -2.84 20.25
N VAL A 493 -19.32 -3.18 18.97
CA VAL A 493 -20.29 -3.97 18.20
C VAL A 493 -20.27 -5.43 18.66
N LYS A 494 -19.10 -6.02 18.90
CA LYS A 494 -18.96 -7.40 19.38
C LYS A 494 -19.68 -7.62 20.73
N GLU A 495 -19.67 -6.60 21.58
CA GLU A 495 -20.23 -6.68 22.96
C GLU A 495 -21.67 -6.16 23.05
N CYS A 496 -22.31 -5.73 21.96
CA CYS A 496 -23.66 -5.13 22.02
C CYS A 496 -24.58 -5.66 20.93
N LEU A 497 -25.55 -6.51 21.31
CA LEU A 497 -26.54 -7.09 20.39
C LEU A 497 -27.29 -6.02 19.57
N MET A 498 -27.62 -4.88 20.18
CA MET A 498 -28.28 -3.78 19.48
C MET A 498 -27.41 -3.21 18.38
N LEU A 499 -26.09 -3.03 18.61
CA LEU A 499 -25.18 -2.57 17.57
C LEU A 499 -24.97 -3.64 16.49
N GLN A 500 -24.94 -4.92 16.85
CA GLN A 500 -24.86 -6.01 15.86
C GLN A 500 -26.06 -6.03 14.92
N GLU A 501 -27.25 -5.75 15.45
CA GLU A 501 -28.50 -5.74 14.67
C GLU A 501 -28.61 -4.51 13.75
N TYR A 502 -28.22 -3.32 14.22
CA TYR A 502 -28.56 -2.06 13.54
C TYR A 502 -27.37 -1.31 12.95
N ALA A 503 -26.13 -1.73 13.20
CA ALA A 503 -24.96 -0.96 12.75
C ALA A 503 -23.69 -1.80 12.55
N ASN A 504 -22.94 -1.51 11.49
CA ASN A 504 -21.59 -2.03 11.32
C ASN A 504 -20.61 -1.34 12.30
N CYS A 505 -20.80 -0.07 12.57
CA CYS A 505 -20.12 0.70 13.62
C CYS A 505 -20.97 1.91 14.05
N PRO A 506 -20.75 2.46 15.26
CA PRO A 506 -21.48 3.66 15.73
C PRO A 506 -21.32 4.88 14.82
N LYS A 507 -20.15 5.06 14.20
CA LYS A 507 -19.87 6.16 13.29
C LYS A 507 -20.79 6.16 12.08
N SER A 508 -20.96 5.02 11.42
CA SER A 508 -21.87 4.90 10.28
C SER A 508 -23.33 5.14 10.69
N LEU A 509 -23.74 4.58 11.83
CA LEU A 509 -25.09 4.77 12.37
C LEU A 509 -25.41 6.25 12.60
N PHE A 510 -24.48 7.00 13.20
CA PHE A 510 -24.73 8.42 13.50
C PHE A 510 -24.57 9.33 12.28
N LYS A 511 -23.71 8.98 11.30
CA LYS A 511 -23.70 9.67 10.01
C LYS A 511 -25.07 9.58 9.32
N SER A 512 -25.60 8.35 9.18
CA SER A 512 -26.94 8.15 8.60
C SER A 512 -28.03 8.87 9.40
N ALA A 513 -27.93 8.91 10.73
CA ALA A 513 -28.88 9.64 11.57
C ALA A 513 -28.85 11.16 11.34
N LEU A 514 -27.68 11.75 11.12
CA LEU A 514 -27.53 13.17 10.80
C LEU A 514 -28.08 13.50 9.42
N GLU A 515 -27.79 12.68 8.41
CA GLU A 515 -28.26 12.83 7.04
C GLU A 515 -29.80 12.73 6.96
N ALA A 516 -30.40 11.73 7.63
CA ALA A 516 -31.84 11.52 7.68
C ALA A 516 -32.58 12.47 8.64
N GLY A 517 -31.85 13.21 9.49
CA GLY A 517 -32.41 14.05 10.54
C GLY A 517 -32.97 13.30 11.75
N SER A 518 -33.04 11.96 11.73
CA SER A 518 -33.51 11.10 12.83
C SER A 518 -33.09 9.65 12.61
N LEU A 519 -33.25 8.83 13.66
CA LEU A 519 -33.22 7.35 13.57
C LEU A 519 -34.64 6.81 13.83
N GLU A 520 -34.90 5.59 13.33
CA GLU A 520 -36.09 4.85 13.73
C GLU A 520 -36.12 4.67 15.24
N ALA A 521 -37.29 4.87 15.87
CA ALA A 521 -37.44 4.84 17.34
C ALA A 521 -36.95 3.52 17.94
N ILE A 522 -37.09 2.40 17.22
CA ILE A 522 -36.65 1.10 17.72
C ILE A 522 -35.16 1.09 18.05
N ILE A 523 -34.29 1.74 17.26
CA ILE A 523 -32.86 1.72 17.45
C ILE A 523 -32.42 2.32 18.77
N PRO A 524 -32.67 3.61 19.10
CA PRO A 524 -32.27 4.14 20.39
C PRO A 524 -32.99 3.45 21.56
N TYR A 525 -34.23 2.94 21.39
CA TYR A 525 -34.96 2.24 22.45
C TYR A 525 -34.49 0.79 22.67
N SER A 526 -33.78 0.17 21.72
CA SER A 526 -33.14 -1.13 21.90
C SER A 526 -31.85 -1.07 22.75
N CYS A 527 -31.27 0.12 22.94
CA CYS A 527 -30.11 0.30 23.81
C CYS A 527 -30.51 0.10 25.28
N THR A 528 -29.88 -0.83 26.01
CA THR A 528 -30.15 -1.09 27.45
C THR A 528 -29.51 -0.07 28.38
N LEU A 529 -28.72 0.87 27.87
CA LEU A 529 -27.97 1.91 28.61
C LEU A 529 -26.91 1.33 29.57
N CYS A 530 -26.39 0.13 29.32
CA CYS A 530 -25.45 -0.58 30.18
C CYS A 530 -24.03 0.02 30.21
N SER A 531 -23.67 0.87 29.27
CA SER A 531 -22.33 1.46 29.10
C SER A 531 -21.20 0.49 28.67
N THR A 532 -21.48 -0.77 28.36
CA THR A 532 -20.46 -1.74 27.91
C THR A 532 -19.71 -1.22 26.69
N CYS A 533 -20.41 -0.58 25.74
CA CYS A 533 -19.80 0.01 24.57
C CYS A 533 -18.75 1.10 24.88
N THR A 534 -18.89 1.85 25.98
CA THR A 534 -17.90 2.82 26.46
C THR A 534 -16.71 2.11 27.10
N LEU A 535 -16.97 1.10 27.96
CA LEU A 535 -15.94 0.37 28.69
C LEU A 535 -14.93 -0.36 27.75
N VAL A 536 -15.41 -0.86 26.61
CA VAL A 536 -14.55 -1.56 25.64
C VAL A 536 -13.99 -0.64 24.56
N CYS A 537 -14.36 0.64 24.57
CA CYS A 537 -13.94 1.59 23.54
C CYS A 537 -12.57 2.19 23.88
N PRO A 538 -11.53 2.04 23.01
CA PRO A 538 -10.22 2.66 23.26
C PRO A 538 -10.24 4.20 23.24
N LYS A 539 -11.35 4.80 22.80
CA LYS A 539 -11.57 6.25 22.75
C LYS A 539 -12.64 6.72 23.75
N ASP A 540 -13.06 5.86 24.67
CA ASP A 540 -14.03 6.16 25.75
C ASP A 540 -15.33 6.82 25.25
N LEU A 541 -15.81 6.45 24.06
CA LEU A 541 -16.97 7.09 23.44
C LEU A 541 -18.28 6.76 24.16
N GLU A 542 -19.01 7.80 24.60
CA GLU A 542 -20.23 7.68 25.37
C GLU A 542 -21.50 7.50 24.50
N LEU A 543 -21.66 6.35 23.84
CA LEU A 543 -22.85 6.07 23.01
C LEU A 543 -24.17 6.12 23.79
N LYS A 544 -24.13 5.70 25.04
CA LYS A 544 -25.27 5.75 25.98
C LYS A 544 -25.88 7.14 26.06
N SER A 545 -25.05 8.18 26.19
CA SER A 545 -25.50 9.57 26.30
C SER A 545 -26.19 10.08 25.04
N VAL A 546 -25.72 9.63 23.85
CA VAL A 546 -26.35 9.92 22.55
C VAL A 546 -27.74 9.28 22.45
N PHE A 547 -27.85 7.97 22.68
CA PHE A 547 -29.14 7.26 22.63
C PHE A 547 -30.13 7.79 23.65
N MET A 548 -29.68 8.15 24.86
CA MET A 548 -30.54 8.78 25.87
C MET A 548 -31.02 10.17 25.39
N GLY A 549 -30.17 10.97 24.78
CA GLY A 549 -30.54 12.26 24.17
C GLY A 549 -31.63 12.08 23.11
N MET A 550 -31.44 11.16 22.19
CA MET A 550 -32.41 10.83 21.14
C MET A 550 -33.78 10.41 21.73
N ARG A 551 -33.80 9.52 22.74
CA ARG A 551 -35.06 9.12 23.42
C ARG A 551 -35.80 10.30 24.04
N LYS A 552 -35.07 11.21 24.71
CA LYS A 552 -35.66 12.42 25.33
C LYS A 552 -36.31 13.30 24.25
N GLU A 553 -35.64 13.47 23.13
CA GLU A 553 -36.17 14.27 22.03
C GLU A 553 -37.37 13.64 21.36
N MET A 554 -37.37 12.31 21.15
CA MET A 554 -38.52 11.57 20.62
C MET A 554 -39.74 11.67 21.51
N VAL A 555 -39.55 11.58 22.85
CA VAL A 555 -40.62 11.77 23.83
C VAL A 555 -41.18 13.20 23.76
N LEU A 556 -40.32 14.21 23.71
CA LEU A 556 -40.73 15.60 23.59
C LEU A 556 -41.51 15.87 22.29
N ALA A 557 -41.01 15.35 21.15
CA ALA A 557 -41.68 15.45 19.85
C ALA A 557 -43.07 14.75 19.87
N ASN A 558 -43.21 13.68 20.64
CA ASN A 558 -44.46 12.91 20.79
C ASN A 558 -45.27 13.35 22.02
N LYS A 559 -45.28 14.65 22.31
CA LYS A 559 -46.10 15.27 23.37
C LYS A 559 -45.93 14.64 24.78
N GLY A 560 -44.72 14.25 25.12
CA GLY A 560 -44.38 13.65 26.41
C GLY A 560 -44.59 12.14 26.51
N ALA A 561 -45.05 11.47 25.45
CA ALA A 561 -45.24 10.03 25.41
C ALA A 561 -44.14 9.32 24.61
N SER A 562 -43.78 8.09 25.01
CA SER A 562 -42.88 7.27 24.21
C SER A 562 -43.51 6.93 22.86
N PRO A 563 -42.72 6.99 21.74
CA PRO A 563 -43.20 6.59 20.43
C PRO A 563 -43.40 5.07 20.27
N MET A 564 -42.85 4.27 21.20
CA MET A 564 -42.91 2.82 21.13
C MET A 564 -44.32 2.29 21.50
N LYS A 565 -44.91 1.48 20.59
CA LYS A 565 -46.26 0.91 20.80
C LYS A 565 -46.37 0.11 22.10
N GLY A 566 -45.36 -0.70 22.45
CA GLY A 566 -45.36 -1.48 23.69
C GLY A 566 -45.38 -0.64 24.96
N HIS A 567 -44.81 0.55 24.96
CA HIS A 567 -44.80 1.45 26.11
C HIS A 567 -46.18 2.04 26.42
N LYS A 568 -47.08 2.12 25.45
CA LYS A 568 -48.48 2.54 25.68
C LYS A 568 -49.20 1.57 26.60
N ALA A 569 -48.98 0.25 26.48
CA ALA A 569 -49.54 -0.76 27.35
C ALA A 569 -49.02 -0.61 28.78
N ILE A 570 -47.70 -0.35 28.95
CA ILE A 570 -47.10 -0.13 30.27
C ILE A 570 -47.66 1.13 30.91
N ASN A 571 -47.76 2.24 30.17
CA ASN A 571 -48.34 3.48 30.69
C ASN A 571 -49.82 3.30 31.08
N MET A 572 -50.60 2.53 30.33
CA MET A 572 -51.98 2.21 30.64
C MET A 572 -52.08 1.33 31.89
N HIS A 573 -51.20 0.34 32.02
CA HIS A 573 -51.12 -0.49 33.20
C HIS A 573 -50.75 0.31 34.46
N GLN A 574 -49.79 1.24 34.35
CA GLN A 574 -49.43 2.14 35.45
C GLN A 574 -50.59 3.07 35.83
N LEU A 575 -51.24 3.70 34.83
CA LEU A 575 -52.37 4.57 35.05
C LEU A 575 -53.50 3.84 35.76
N LEU A 576 -53.82 2.63 35.36
CA LEU A 576 -54.84 1.79 35.98
C LEU A 576 -54.39 1.27 37.35
N GLY A 577 -53.16 0.75 37.45
CA GLY A 577 -52.59 0.16 38.66
C GLY A 577 -52.44 1.15 39.81
N PHE A 578 -52.18 2.42 39.52
CA PHE A 578 -52.11 3.51 40.52
C PHE A 578 -53.39 4.36 40.60
N SER A 579 -54.44 4.00 39.87
CA SER A 579 -55.71 4.72 39.94
C SER A 579 -56.46 4.38 41.23
N LYS A 580 -57.30 5.31 41.71
CA LYS A 580 -58.17 5.12 42.85
C LYS A 580 -59.17 3.96 42.67
N PHE A 581 -59.31 3.45 41.43
CA PHE A 581 -60.20 2.30 41.17
C PHE A 581 -59.55 0.95 41.45
N PHE A 582 -58.23 0.85 41.44
CA PHE A 582 -57.51 -0.41 41.57
C PHE A 582 -56.55 -0.44 42.76
N THR A 583 -56.21 0.72 43.35
CA THR A 583 -55.33 0.81 44.51
C THR A 583 -55.98 1.61 45.61
N THR A 584 -56.24 0.97 46.74
CA THR A 584 -56.65 1.62 48.04
C THR A 584 -55.39 1.82 48.87
N VAL A 585 -54.82 3.03 48.87
CA VAL A 585 -53.76 3.38 49.83
C VAL A 585 -54.38 3.68 51.14
N LYS A 586 -54.26 2.76 52.08
CA LYS A 586 -54.59 3.08 53.51
C LYS A 586 -53.44 3.95 54.03
N PRO A 587 -53.73 5.20 54.47
CA PRO A 587 -52.67 6.02 55.06
C PRO A 587 -52.10 5.30 56.25
N ALA A 588 -50.80 5.16 56.36
CA ALA A 588 -50.15 4.65 57.56
C ALA A 588 -50.59 5.54 58.73
N LYS A 589 -51.19 4.93 59.81
CA LYS A 589 -51.50 5.65 61.03
C LYS A 589 -50.23 6.26 61.58
N ALA A 590 -50.15 7.61 61.59
CA ALA A 590 -49.09 8.32 62.24
C ALA A 590 -48.99 7.83 63.70
N GLN A 591 -47.93 7.16 64.02
CA GLN A 591 -47.60 6.91 65.44
C GLN A 591 -47.19 8.26 66.04
N VAL A 592 -48.09 8.86 66.79
CA VAL A 592 -47.81 10.01 67.65
C VAL A 592 -46.85 9.51 68.75
N ALA A 593 -45.57 9.81 68.56
CA ALA A 593 -44.60 9.60 69.65
C ALA A 593 -44.91 10.58 70.77
N LYS A 594 -45.33 10.05 71.89
CA LYS A 594 -45.46 10.81 73.15
C LYS A 594 -44.04 11.29 73.54
N SER A 595 -43.89 12.60 73.61
CA SER A 595 -42.75 13.26 74.22
C SER A 595 -42.67 12.95 75.70
N SER A 596 -41.62 12.34 76.17
CA SER A 596 -41.19 12.39 77.56
C SER A 596 -39.95 13.27 77.68
N LYS A 597 -40.02 14.12 78.64
CA LYS A 597 -39.18 15.25 79.02
C LYS A 597 -37.67 14.92 79.15
N SER A 598 -36.91 15.90 78.77
CA SER A 598 -35.66 16.42 79.35
C SER A 598 -34.80 15.53 80.24
N GLU A 599 -33.57 15.38 79.86
CA GLU A 599 -32.45 15.60 80.76
C GLU A 599 -31.21 16.07 79.98
N THR A 600 -30.55 17.01 80.58
CA THR A 600 -29.45 17.84 80.16
C THR A 600 -28.06 17.20 80.38
N LEU A 601 -27.09 17.76 79.75
CA LEU A 601 -25.62 17.72 79.98
C LEU A 601 -24.90 16.46 79.51
N SER A 602 -23.77 16.57 78.97
CA SER A 602 -22.65 17.53 78.81
C SER A 602 -21.56 16.94 77.88
N ASN A 603 -20.88 17.80 77.21
CA ASN A 603 -19.57 17.71 76.67
C ASN A 603 -18.74 16.42 76.78
N GLN A 604 -18.19 15.97 75.68
CA GLN A 604 -16.74 15.79 75.58
C GLN A 604 -16.32 15.73 74.12
N GLU A 605 -15.54 16.68 73.81
CA GLU A 605 -14.63 16.79 72.61
C GLU A 605 -13.50 15.77 72.68
N ALA A 606 -12.92 15.61 71.58
CA ALA A 606 -11.55 15.11 71.28
C ALA A 606 -11.39 13.57 71.17
N ASN A 607 -10.92 13.05 70.07
CA ASN A 607 -9.63 13.23 69.50
C ASN A 607 -9.53 12.51 68.16
N ILE A 608 -9.15 13.28 67.20
CA ILE A 608 -8.51 12.84 65.98
C ILE A 608 -7.07 12.46 66.31
N GLN A 609 -6.58 11.36 65.80
CA GLN A 609 -5.23 11.29 65.26
C GLN A 609 -4.93 9.92 64.64
N THR A 610 -4.75 9.95 63.34
CA THR A 610 -3.62 9.40 62.59
C THR A 610 -2.98 8.10 63.11
N GLN A 611 -3.02 7.11 62.29
CA GLN A 611 -1.78 6.37 62.02
C GLN A 611 -1.75 5.90 60.56
N SER A 612 -0.79 6.47 59.90
CA SER A 612 -0.19 6.09 58.66
C SER A 612 0.71 4.89 58.83
N ASN A 613 0.89 4.19 57.76
CA ASN A 613 2.12 3.52 57.31
C ASN A 613 2.40 2.06 57.68
N LYS A 614 2.88 1.49 56.60
CA LYS A 614 3.76 0.32 56.39
C LYS A 614 2.95 -0.96 56.11
N GLY A 615 3.21 -1.66 55.01
CA GLY A 615 4.34 -1.68 54.11
C GLY A 615 4.56 -3.11 53.67
N VAL A 616 5.10 -3.27 52.48
CA VAL A 616 5.89 -4.44 52.07
C VAL A 616 5.10 -5.73 51.80
N GLN A 617 4.98 -6.24 50.65
CA GLN A 617 5.89 -6.73 49.63
C GLN A 617 5.20 -6.87 48.27
#